data_e6c3486fa8daa8dfe2aa773db1c5d1a7
#
_entry.id   e6c3486fa8daa8dfe2aa773db1c5d1a7
#
_cell.length_a   1.000
_cell.length_b   1.000
_cell.length_c   1.000
_cell.angle_alpha   90.00
_cell.angle_beta   90.00
_cell.angle_gamma   90.00
#
_symmetry.space_group_name_H-M   'P 1'
#
loop_
_entity.id
_entity.type
_entity.pdbx_description
1 polymer ?
#
loop_
_entity_poly.entity_id
_entity_poly.type
_entity_poly.pdbx_seq_one_letter_code
_entity_poly.pdbx_strand_id
1 'polypeptide(L)'
;MKSSKVHAIASRPYAIQRRQFAALTSLGLLAACTCMPHAWAQTIHWPTKPITFVVPQAPGGANDVIARAVAQGLESALGQPVIVDNRPGANGNLGTSQVARSTPDGHTWLVTAQSAYTINPALYSSIPFDPIKDFTPVMQLAVAPYLLVVNPKFPAKNLDELVAHAKAHPGKVEFASAGNGTLNHLLGEMLKTQKHIDLLHVPYKGASAAATDVVAGQLPMTFGSFPGVMPFVASGKLRVLGVASDKTTSLAPEIPPLGKDLAVTSWYGLFAPAGTPAPIVNKVHDAVVKVLATPAMQERLKTLGAEPVVSDPASFKASLPAELAYWKKVVKESGAHID
;
A
#
# COMPACT_ATOMS: atom_id res chain seq x y z
N MET A 1 -31.52 25.74 -106.15
CA MET A 1 -31.29 27.14 -105.65
C MET A 1 -30.89 27.10 -104.19
N LYS A 2 -29.84 27.77 -103.81
CA LYS A 2 -29.28 28.09 -102.56
C LYS A 2 -28.50 27.00 -101.75
N SER A 3 -27.21 27.10 -101.94
CA SER A 3 -26.07 26.70 -101.21
C SER A 3 -26.14 27.09 -99.70
N SER A 4 -25.70 26.26 -98.83
CA SER A 4 -25.27 26.63 -97.54
C SER A 4 -23.98 25.91 -97.13
N LYS A 5 -22.91 26.67 -96.96
CA LYS A 5 -21.58 26.21 -96.56
C LYS A 5 -21.58 25.84 -95.10
N VAL A 6 -21.07 24.68 -94.74
CA VAL A 6 -20.78 24.28 -93.36
C VAL A 6 -19.27 24.50 -93.10
N HIS A 7 -18.95 25.35 -92.13
CA HIS A 7 -17.60 25.59 -91.70
C HIS A 7 -17.15 24.45 -90.75
N ALA A 8 -15.98 23.86 -91.07
CA ALA A 8 -15.32 22.91 -90.19
C ALA A 8 -14.52 23.69 -89.15
N ILE A 9 -14.84 23.43 -87.87
CA ILE A 9 -14.04 23.95 -86.71
C ILE A 9 -13.08 22.82 -86.31
N ALA A 10 -11.75 23.19 -86.41
CA ALA A 10 -10.68 22.32 -86.04
C ALA A 10 -10.57 22.14 -84.54
N SER A 11 -10.66 20.90 -84.06
CA SER A 11 -10.42 20.52 -82.66
C SER A 11 -8.90 20.47 -82.38
N ARG A 12 -8.41 21.37 -81.54
CA ARG A 12 -7.05 21.33 -80.98
C ARG A 12 -7.01 20.31 -79.81
N PRO A 13 -5.93 19.55 -79.62
CA PRO A 13 -5.94 18.47 -78.64
C PRO A 13 -5.63 18.99 -77.21
N TYR A 14 -6.48 18.59 -76.26
CA TYR A 14 -6.37 18.84 -74.82
C TYR A 14 -5.24 18.07 -74.12
N ALA A 15 -4.18 17.68 -74.79
CA ALA A 15 -3.15 16.79 -74.27
C ALA A 15 -2.08 17.47 -73.38
N ILE A 16 -1.93 18.80 -73.39
CA ILE A 16 -0.85 19.52 -72.73
C ILE A 16 -1.22 19.93 -71.27
N GLN A 17 -2.49 20.11 -70.96
CA GLN A 17 -2.88 20.55 -69.60
C GLN A 17 -2.87 19.41 -68.54
N ARG A 18 -2.97 18.16 -68.91
CA ARG A 18 -2.90 17.02 -67.94
C ARG A 18 -1.52 16.75 -67.35
N ARG A 19 -0.44 17.11 -68.03
CA ARG A 19 0.92 16.91 -67.53
C ARG A 19 1.40 17.94 -66.52
N GLN A 20 0.84 19.16 -66.57
CA GLN A 20 1.18 20.20 -65.60
C GLN A 20 0.42 20.11 -64.26
N PHE A 21 -0.81 19.56 -64.28
CA PHE A 21 -1.54 19.27 -63.02
C PHE A 21 -0.99 18.07 -62.27
N ALA A 22 -0.45 17.08 -62.92
CA ALA A 22 0.17 15.91 -62.24
C ALA A 22 1.51 16.23 -61.58
N ALA A 23 2.27 17.21 -62.10
CA ALA A 23 3.53 17.63 -61.51
C ALA A 23 3.35 18.53 -60.27
N LEU A 24 2.28 19.32 -60.20
CA LEU A 24 1.98 20.19 -59.04
C LEU A 24 1.37 19.41 -57.87
N THR A 25 0.62 18.32 -58.10
CA THR A 25 0.08 17.45 -57.02
C THR A 25 1.13 16.54 -56.39
N SER A 26 2.14 16.11 -57.16
CA SER A 26 3.22 15.29 -56.60
C SER A 26 4.20 16.12 -55.74
N LEU A 27 4.41 17.40 -56.03
CA LEU A 27 5.27 18.24 -55.24
C LEU A 27 4.61 18.68 -53.91
N GLY A 28 3.26 18.80 -53.88
CA GLY A 28 2.47 19.08 -52.69
C GLY A 28 2.43 17.92 -51.67
N LEU A 29 2.46 16.66 -52.15
CA LEU A 29 2.46 15.49 -51.28
C LEU A 29 3.83 15.24 -50.63
N LEU A 30 4.93 15.59 -51.29
CA LEU A 30 6.28 15.47 -50.70
C LEU A 30 6.56 16.52 -49.62
N ALA A 31 5.96 17.71 -49.71
CA ALA A 31 6.12 18.78 -48.72
C ALA A 31 5.27 18.53 -47.44
N ALA A 32 4.16 17.77 -47.52
CA ALA A 32 3.32 17.46 -46.38
C ALA A 32 3.90 16.37 -45.45
N CYS A 33 4.85 15.56 -45.90
CA CYS A 33 5.51 14.53 -45.09
C CYS A 33 6.62 15.04 -44.17
N THR A 34 7.06 16.29 -44.28
CA THR A 34 8.18 16.83 -43.47
C THR A 34 7.76 17.60 -42.24
N CYS A 35 6.45 17.80 -42.01
CA CYS A 35 5.90 18.44 -40.82
C CYS A 35 5.25 17.42 -39.84
N MET A 36 5.81 16.23 -39.67
CA MET A 36 5.51 15.47 -38.47
C MET A 36 6.16 16.23 -37.30
N PRO A 37 5.37 16.74 -36.31
CA PRO A 37 5.98 17.25 -35.10
C PRO A 37 6.76 16.07 -34.51
N HIS A 38 8.08 16.17 -34.48
CA HIS A 38 8.89 15.33 -33.63
C HIS A 38 8.34 15.62 -32.22
N ALA A 39 7.50 14.73 -31.71
CA ALA A 39 7.22 14.67 -30.29
C ALA A 39 8.56 14.39 -29.61
N TRP A 40 9.29 15.47 -29.31
CA TRP A 40 10.45 15.38 -28.44
C TRP A 40 9.92 14.77 -27.18
N ALA A 41 10.20 13.53 -26.93
CA ALA A 41 10.02 12.94 -25.62
C ALA A 41 10.81 13.85 -24.67
N GLN A 42 10.12 14.78 -24.01
CA GLN A 42 10.72 15.62 -22.99
C GLN A 42 11.27 14.65 -21.96
N THR A 43 12.57 14.49 -21.95
CA THR A 43 13.28 13.78 -20.90
C THR A 43 12.96 14.54 -19.63
N ILE A 44 12.03 13.98 -18.83
CA ILE A 44 11.66 14.58 -17.54
C ILE A 44 12.92 14.54 -16.69
N HIS A 45 13.56 15.70 -16.54
CA HIS A 45 14.71 15.86 -15.64
C HIS A 45 14.15 15.84 -14.19
N TRP A 46 14.00 14.65 -13.64
CA TRP A 46 13.50 14.39 -12.31
C TRP A 46 14.34 13.27 -11.65
N PRO A 47 14.64 13.33 -10.35
CA PRO A 47 14.35 14.40 -9.40
C PRO A 47 15.32 15.57 -9.49
N THR A 48 14.86 16.81 -9.22
CA THR A 48 15.67 18.04 -9.25
C THR A 48 16.01 18.60 -7.87
N LYS A 49 15.38 18.05 -6.82
CA LYS A 49 15.51 18.43 -5.41
C LYS A 49 15.29 17.20 -4.53
N PRO A 50 15.57 17.25 -3.22
CA PRO A 50 15.30 16.15 -2.32
C PRO A 50 13.86 15.64 -2.38
N ILE A 51 13.69 14.33 -2.21
CA ILE A 51 12.41 13.64 -2.16
C ILE A 51 12.01 13.49 -0.69
N THR A 52 10.74 13.66 -0.36
CA THR A 52 10.21 13.50 0.99
C THR A 52 9.26 12.30 1.05
N PHE A 53 9.56 11.36 1.93
CA PHE A 53 8.65 10.29 2.34
C PHE A 53 7.93 10.73 3.61
N VAL A 54 6.67 11.12 3.49
CA VAL A 54 5.81 11.40 4.65
C VAL A 54 5.35 10.08 5.24
N VAL A 55 5.67 9.88 6.51
CA VAL A 55 5.26 8.72 7.31
C VAL A 55 4.25 9.20 8.35
N PRO A 56 2.96 8.80 8.27
CA PRO A 56 1.91 9.33 9.12
C PRO A 56 1.87 8.66 10.51
N GLN A 57 2.96 8.04 10.95
CA GLN A 57 3.14 7.41 12.25
C GLN A 57 4.36 8.00 12.98
N ALA A 58 4.42 7.74 14.30
CA ALA A 58 5.53 8.18 15.14
C ALA A 58 6.86 7.52 14.69
N PRO A 59 7.99 8.22 14.89
CA PRO A 59 9.31 7.66 14.65
C PRO A 59 9.55 6.37 15.44
N GLY A 60 10.36 5.46 14.89
CA GLY A 60 10.75 4.19 15.53
C GLY A 60 9.71 3.06 15.39
N GLY A 61 8.51 3.32 14.88
CA GLY A 61 7.55 2.29 14.53
C GLY A 61 7.93 1.53 13.24
N ALA A 62 7.34 0.36 13.01
CA ALA A 62 7.66 -0.48 11.85
C ALA A 62 7.57 0.28 10.51
N ASN A 63 6.54 1.12 10.33
CA ASN A 63 6.39 1.92 9.11
C ASN A 63 7.55 2.91 8.90
N ASP A 64 7.99 3.60 9.96
CA ASP A 64 9.13 4.52 9.92
C ASP A 64 10.44 3.80 9.59
N VAL A 65 10.68 2.66 10.22
CA VAL A 65 11.92 1.91 10.02
C VAL A 65 11.99 1.34 8.60
N ILE A 66 10.88 0.82 8.05
CA ILE A 66 10.77 0.35 6.66
C ILE A 66 10.97 1.53 5.69
N ALA A 67 10.29 2.67 5.94
CA ALA A 67 10.44 3.86 5.11
C ALA A 67 11.89 4.34 5.04
N ARG A 68 12.61 4.39 6.17
CA ARG A 68 14.03 4.78 6.24
C ARG A 68 14.93 3.78 5.52
N ALA A 69 14.65 2.49 5.64
CA ALA A 69 15.40 1.46 4.95
C ALA A 69 15.29 1.61 3.42
N VAL A 70 14.07 1.80 2.91
CA VAL A 70 13.82 2.02 1.48
C VAL A 70 14.41 3.37 1.01
N ALA A 71 14.21 4.44 1.79
CA ALA A 71 14.74 5.78 1.48
C ALA A 71 16.26 5.76 1.27
N GLN A 72 16.99 5.13 2.19
CA GLN A 72 18.45 4.99 2.09
C GLN A 72 18.89 4.26 0.82
N GLY A 73 18.18 3.21 0.42
CA GLY A 73 18.48 2.49 -0.83
C GLY A 73 18.17 3.33 -2.08
N LEU A 74 17.17 4.20 -2.02
CA LEU A 74 16.75 5.03 -3.15
C LEU A 74 17.68 6.21 -3.43
N GLU A 75 18.40 6.75 -2.44
CA GLU A 75 19.32 7.87 -2.64
C GLU A 75 20.34 7.60 -3.74
N SER A 76 20.96 6.43 -3.72
CA SER A 76 21.92 6.03 -4.76
C SER A 76 21.25 5.81 -6.13
N ALA A 77 20.01 5.30 -6.16
CA ALA A 77 19.31 4.98 -7.39
C ALA A 77 18.73 6.22 -8.09
N LEU A 78 18.37 7.26 -7.34
CA LEU A 78 17.71 8.46 -7.85
C LEU A 78 18.65 9.68 -7.92
N GLY A 79 19.81 9.63 -7.26
CA GLY A 79 20.79 10.72 -7.26
C GLY A 79 20.36 11.96 -6.48
N GLN A 80 19.37 11.82 -5.59
CA GLN A 80 18.89 12.86 -4.69
C GLN A 80 18.61 12.27 -3.30
N PRO A 81 18.79 13.06 -2.23
CA PRO A 81 18.40 12.63 -0.89
C PRO A 81 16.92 12.25 -0.79
N VAL A 82 16.62 11.18 -0.04
CA VAL A 82 15.25 10.78 0.29
C VAL A 82 15.03 10.92 1.80
N ILE A 83 14.30 11.95 2.19
CA ILE A 83 14.11 12.36 3.58
C ILE A 83 12.82 11.75 4.12
N VAL A 84 12.88 11.09 5.28
CA VAL A 84 11.69 10.60 5.98
C VAL A 84 11.20 11.65 6.96
N ASP A 85 9.97 12.13 6.74
CA ASP A 85 9.27 13.13 7.55
C ASP A 85 8.08 12.48 8.27
N ASN A 86 8.19 12.33 9.60
CA ASN A 86 7.12 11.74 10.39
C ASN A 86 6.06 12.79 10.73
N ARG A 87 4.79 12.51 10.35
CA ARG A 87 3.63 13.37 10.58
C ARG A 87 2.51 12.61 11.29
N PRO A 88 2.70 12.24 12.56
CA PRO A 88 1.69 11.51 13.32
C PRO A 88 0.47 12.39 13.66
N GLY A 89 -0.63 11.74 14.01
CA GLY A 89 -1.85 12.39 14.46
C GLY A 89 -3.10 11.80 13.85
N ALA A 90 -4.19 11.71 14.64
CA ALA A 90 -5.46 11.10 14.25
C ALA A 90 -5.26 9.74 13.57
N ASN A 91 -4.48 8.85 14.20
CA ASN A 91 -4.16 7.49 13.70
C ASN A 91 -3.52 7.49 12.28
N GLY A 92 -2.81 8.56 11.91
CA GLY A 92 -2.17 8.73 10.60
C GLY A 92 -2.96 9.59 9.61
N ASN A 93 -4.19 9.98 9.91
CA ASN A 93 -5.02 10.76 9.00
C ASN A 93 -4.43 12.13 8.68
N LEU A 94 -3.71 12.78 9.64
CA LEU A 94 -3.10 14.09 9.42
C LEU A 94 -2.00 14.03 8.35
N GLY A 95 -1.02 13.14 8.52
CA GLY A 95 0.07 12.99 7.55
C GLY A 95 -0.42 12.50 6.18
N THR A 96 -1.37 11.56 6.14
CA THR A 96 -1.99 11.07 4.90
C THR A 96 -2.69 12.22 4.14
N SER A 97 -3.47 13.02 4.85
CA SER A 97 -4.15 14.20 4.27
C SER A 97 -3.18 15.28 3.78
N GLN A 98 -2.02 15.45 4.42
CA GLN A 98 -0.99 16.36 3.94
C GLN A 98 -0.48 15.93 2.56
N VAL A 99 -0.23 14.64 2.35
CA VAL A 99 0.22 14.13 1.05
C VAL A 99 -0.88 14.22 0.00
N ALA A 100 -2.13 13.93 0.35
CA ALA A 100 -3.27 14.08 -0.57
C ALA A 100 -3.36 15.48 -1.19
N ARG A 101 -2.94 16.52 -0.44
CA ARG A 101 -2.94 17.92 -0.87
C ARG A 101 -1.59 18.44 -1.39
N SER A 102 -0.57 17.58 -1.46
CA SER A 102 0.75 17.97 -1.95
C SER A 102 0.75 18.12 -3.48
N THR A 103 1.66 18.96 -3.97
CA THR A 103 1.89 19.11 -5.42
C THR A 103 2.28 17.74 -6.02
N PRO A 104 1.65 17.31 -7.12
CA PRO A 104 1.93 15.99 -7.73
C PRO A 104 3.18 16.05 -8.65
N ASP A 105 4.28 16.66 -8.15
CA ASP A 105 5.55 16.83 -8.87
C ASP A 105 6.55 15.68 -8.64
N GLY A 106 6.15 14.68 -7.85
CA GLY A 106 6.97 13.51 -7.53
C GLY A 106 8.00 13.72 -6.41
N HIS A 107 8.01 14.85 -5.70
CA HIS A 107 8.94 15.08 -4.60
C HIS A 107 8.34 14.82 -3.21
N THR A 108 7.03 14.56 -3.12
CA THR A 108 6.35 14.18 -1.88
C THR A 108 5.60 12.86 -2.08
N TRP A 109 5.86 11.89 -1.20
CA TRP A 109 5.28 10.55 -1.27
C TRP A 109 4.76 10.15 0.11
N LEU A 110 3.73 9.31 0.13
CA LEU A 110 3.21 8.71 1.35
C LEU A 110 3.78 7.30 1.51
N VAL A 111 4.41 7.02 2.65
CA VAL A 111 4.71 5.65 3.08
C VAL A 111 3.85 5.36 4.29
N THR A 112 2.89 4.47 4.15
CA THR A 112 1.88 4.24 5.18
C THR A 112 1.61 2.76 5.42
N ALA A 113 1.10 2.47 6.62
CA ALA A 113 0.61 1.14 6.96
C ALA A 113 -0.84 0.96 6.50
N GLN A 114 -1.21 -0.27 6.19
CA GLN A 114 -2.56 -0.70 5.83
C GLN A 114 -3.63 -0.10 6.75
N SER A 115 -3.43 -0.17 8.07
CA SER A 115 -4.43 0.30 9.03
C SER A 115 -4.80 1.78 8.88
N ALA A 116 -3.81 2.63 8.63
CA ALA A 116 -4.07 4.05 8.41
C ALA A 116 -4.74 4.35 7.06
N TYR A 117 -4.57 3.46 6.08
CA TYR A 117 -5.06 3.67 4.72
C TYR A 117 -6.40 3.00 4.42
N THR A 118 -6.62 1.75 4.85
CA THR A 118 -7.83 0.98 4.53
C THR A 118 -8.76 0.75 5.71
N ILE A 119 -8.27 0.82 6.97
CA ILE A 119 -9.12 0.65 8.16
C ILE A 119 -9.70 1.98 8.63
N ASN A 120 -8.88 3.05 8.72
CA ASN A 120 -9.33 4.36 9.20
C ASN A 120 -10.58 4.90 8.48
N PRO A 121 -10.75 4.75 7.13
CA PRO A 121 -11.97 5.18 6.44
C PRO A 121 -13.26 4.56 6.97
N ALA A 122 -13.15 3.41 7.63
CA ALA A 122 -14.31 2.74 8.24
C ALA A 122 -14.49 3.08 9.73
N LEU A 123 -13.41 3.50 10.41
CA LEU A 123 -13.40 3.78 11.85
C LEU A 123 -13.86 5.19 12.20
N TYR A 124 -13.49 6.17 11.37
CA TYR A 124 -13.80 7.57 11.60
C TYR A 124 -15.09 7.95 10.89
N SER A 125 -15.90 8.78 11.51
CA SER A 125 -17.11 9.35 10.89
C SER A 125 -16.78 10.20 9.66
N SER A 126 -15.59 10.82 9.63
CA SER A 126 -15.06 11.58 8.50
C SER A 126 -13.54 11.56 8.50
N ILE A 127 -12.94 11.40 7.32
CA ILE A 127 -11.49 11.56 7.09
C ILE A 127 -11.25 12.64 6.04
N PRO A 128 -10.14 13.40 6.13
CA PRO A 128 -9.89 14.56 5.24
C PRO A 128 -9.22 14.18 3.92
N PHE A 129 -9.43 12.96 3.40
CA PHE A 129 -8.94 12.47 2.11
C PHE A 129 -9.80 11.30 1.59
N ASP A 130 -9.77 11.08 0.28
CA ASP A 130 -10.36 9.90 -0.37
C ASP A 130 -9.22 8.92 -0.74
N PRO A 131 -9.17 7.72 -0.13
CA PRO A 131 -8.08 6.77 -0.37
C PRO A 131 -8.00 6.27 -1.82
N ILE A 132 -9.06 6.41 -2.61
CA ILE A 132 -9.07 5.97 -4.01
C ILE A 132 -8.76 7.10 -4.99
N LYS A 133 -9.26 8.34 -4.70
CA LYS A 133 -9.17 9.45 -5.66
C LYS A 133 -7.94 10.32 -5.45
N ASP A 134 -7.48 10.48 -4.20
CA ASP A 134 -6.45 11.45 -3.86
C ASP A 134 -5.02 10.90 -3.98
N PHE A 135 -4.88 9.61 -4.32
CA PHE A 135 -3.58 8.94 -4.41
C PHE A 135 -3.41 8.12 -5.68
N THR A 136 -2.17 7.99 -6.10
CA THR A 136 -1.71 7.00 -7.07
C THR A 136 -0.93 5.93 -6.32
N PRO A 137 -1.46 4.71 -6.15
CA PRO A 137 -0.73 3.60 -5.54
C PRO A 137 0.49 3.24 -6.40
N VAL A 138 1.64 3.03 -5.73
CA VAL A 138 2.89 2.67 -6.39
C VAL A 138 3.18 1.19 -6.20
N MET A 139 3.31 0.76 -4.94
CA MET A 139 3.51 -0.65 -4.61
C MET A 139 3.37 -0.91 -3.11
N GLN A 140 3.19 -2.16 -2.76
CA GLN A 140 3.49 -2.65 -1.41
C GLN A 140 5.00 -2.80 -1.27
N LEU A 141 5.55 -2.33 -0.15
CA LEU A 141 6.99 -2.39 0.16
C LEU A 141 7.32 -3.66 0.94
N ALA A 142 6.47 -3.99 1.90
CA ALA A 142 6.65 -5.12 2.78
C ALA A 142 5.31 -5.53 3.42
N VAL A 143 5.27 -6.77 3.92
CA VAL A 143 4.21 -7.27 4.80
C VAL A 143 4.83 -7.69 6.13
N ALA A 144 4.11 -7.48 7.23
CA ALA A 144 4.49 -7.99 8.53
C ALA A 144 3.33 -8.80 9.12
N PRO A 145 3.53 -10.08 9.42
CA PRO A 145 2.48 -10.90 9.99
C PRO A 145 2.15 -10.47 11.43
N TYR A 146 0.92 -10.71 11.84
CA TYR A 146 0.49 -10.57 13.22
C TYR A 146 0.44 -11.94 13.88
N LEU A 147 0.85 -12.00 15.15
CA LEU A 147 0.88 -13.19 15.94
C LEU A 147 -0.14 -13.09 17.07
N LEU A 148 -0.86 -14.17 17.32
CA LEU A 148 -1.61 -14.37 18.54
C LEU A 148 -0.66 -14.90 19.60
N VAL A 149 -0.46 -14.13 20.65
CA VAL A 149 0.44 -14.48 21.76
C VAL A 149 -0.29 -14.43 23.10
N VAL A 150 0.14 -15.31 23.99
CA VAL A 150 -0.38 -15.40 25.37
C VAL A 150 0.75 -15.33 26.38
N ASN A 151 0.43 -14.90 27.61
CA ASN A 151 1.34 -15.08 28.74
C ASN A 151 1.56 -16.59 28.98
N PRO A 152 2.78 -17.06 29.27
CA PRO A 152 3.06 -18.49 29.46
C PRO A 152 2.27 -19.14 30.63
N LYS A 153 1.80 -18.35 31.60
CA LYS A 153 0.93 -18.83 32.69
C LYS A 153 -0.49 -19.09 32.27
N PHE A 154 -0.93 -18.53 31.13
CA PHE A 154 -2.25 -18.81 30.57
C PHE A 154 -2.34 -20.27 30.10
N PRO A 155 -3.44 -21.01 30.40
CA PRO A 155 -3.49 -22.46 30.22
C PRO A 155 -3.47 -22.94 28.78
N ALA A 156 -3.74 -22.06 27.77
CA ALA A 156 -3.77 -22.46 26.37
C ALA A 156 -2.36 -22.56 25.74
N LYS A 157 -2.10 -23.62 24.98
CA LYS A 157 -0.87 -23.88 24.22
C LYS A 157 -1.05 -23.76 22.72
N ASN A 158 -2.29 -23.70 22.24
CA ASN A 158 -2.69 -23.56 20.84
C ASN A 158 -4.03 -22.84 20.77
N LEU A 159 -4.51 -22.56 19.54
CA LEU A 159 -5.76 -21.85 19.31
C LEU A 159 -6.98 -22.63 19.85
N ASP A 160 -7.01 -23.95 19.67
CA ASP A 160 -8.17 -24.76 20.09
C ASP A 160 -8.33 -24.77 21.60
N GLU A 161 -7.22 -24.86 22.35
CA GLU A 161 -7.22 -24.77 23.82
C GLU A 161 -7.64 -23.37 24.29
N LEU A 162 -7.24 -22.29 23.60
CA LEU A 162 -7.71 -20.93 23.89
C LEU A 162 -9.23 -20.83 23.68
N VAL A 163 -9.73 -21.35 22.57
CA VAL A 163 -11.17 -21.33 22.24
C VAL A 163 -11.97 -22.14 23.28
N ALA A 164 -11.48 -23.35 23.63
CA ALA A 164 -12.12 -24.17 24.66
C ALA A 164 -12.15 -23.46 26.01
N HIS A 165 -11.04 -22.86 26.43
CA HIS A 165 -10.95 -22.11 27.67
C HIS A 165 -11.91 -20.90 27.70
N ALA A 166 -11.95 -20.11 26.61
CA ALA A 166 -12.84 -18.95 26.49
C ALA A 166 -14.33 -19.35 26.51
N LYS A 167 -14.69 -20.48 25.87
CA LYS A 167 -16.06 -21.03 25.94
C LYS A 167 -16.47 -21.47 27.33
N ALA A 168 -15.52 -22.02 28.11
CA ALA A 168 -15.76 -22.40 29.50
C ALA A 168 -15.85 -21.19 30.45
N HIS A 169 -15.32 -20.04 30.06
CA HIS A 169 -15.25 -18.83 30.88
C HIS A 169 -15.71 -17.59 30.08
N PRO A 170 -16.97 -17.51 29.62
CA PRO A 170 -17.44 -16.43 28.77
C PRO A 170 -17.27 -15.05 29.44
N GLY A 171 -16.72 -14.08 28.71
CA GLY A 171 -16.46 -12.72 29.18
C GLY A 171 -15.37 -12.59 30.24
N LYS A 172 -14.61 -13.65 30.55
CA LYS A 172 -13.54 -13.64 31.56
C LYS A 172 -12.13 -13.60 30.96
N VAL A 173 -11.98 -13.95 29.69
CA VAL A 173 -10.70 -13.89 29.00
C VAL A 173 -10.54 -12.52 28.37
N GLU A 174 -9.54 -11.80 28.84
CA GLU A 174 -9.25 -10.45 28.37
C GLU A 174 -8.22 -10.46 27.25
N PHE A 175 -8.30 -9.52 26.31
CA PHE A 175 -7.24 -9.31 25.33
C PHE A 175 -6.84 -7.83 25.27
N ALA A 176 -5.51 -7.60 25.25
CA ALA A 176 -4.93 -6.27 25.11
C ALA A 176 -4.89 -5.85 23.64
N SER A 177 -5.08 -4.56 23.37
CA SER A 177 -4.84 -3.96 22.06
C SER A 177 -4.05 -2.65 22.15
N ALA A 178 -3.56 -2.18 21.02
CA ALA A 178 -2.89 -0.88 20.91
C ALA A 178 -3.86 0.32 20.98
N GLY A 179 -5.15 0.05 21.17
CA GLY A 179 -6.24 1.02 21.21
C GLY A 179 -7.40 0.61 20.30
N ASN A 180 -8.54 1.29 20.48
CA ASN A 180 -9.72 1.04 19.65
C ASN A 180 -9.42 1.22 18.17
N GLY A 181 -9.96 0.30 17.34
CA GLY A 181 -9.83 0.34 15.90
C GLY A 181 -8.44 -0.05 15.35
N THR A 182 -7.46 -0.32 16.21
CA THR A 182 -6.17 -0.84 15.75
C THR A 182 -6.30 -2.28 15.24
N LEU A 183 -5.37 -2.73 14.41
CA LEU A 183 -5.40 -4.10 13.89
C LEU A 183 -5.36 -5.16 15.01
N ASN A 184 -4.66 -4.88 16.12
CA ASN A 184 -4.68 -5.72 17.32
C ASN A 184 -6.11 -5.90 17.87
N HIS A 185 -6.88 -4.81 17.97
CA HIS A 185 -8.27 -4.83 18.41
C HIS A 185 -9.14 -5.63 17.43
N LEU A 186 -9.08 -5.28 16.13
CA LEU A 186 -9.92 -5.92 15.11
C LEU A 186 -9.65 -7.42 14.97
N LEU A 187 -8.41 -7.88 15.12
CA LEU A 187 -8.08 -9.30 15.15
C LEU A 187 -8.68 -10.00 16.38
N GLY A 188 -8.73 -9.34 17.54
CA GLY A 188 -9.42 -9.84 18.72
C GLY A 188 -10.94 -9.98 18.48
N GLU A 189 -11.57 -8.98 17.89
CA GLU A 189 -13.00 -9.01 17.55
C GLU A 189 -13.31 -10.06 16.45
N MET A 190 -12.44 -10.19 15.46
CA MET A 190 -12.54 -11.27 14.46
C MET A 190 -12.46 -12.65 15.13
N LEU A 191 -11.53 -12.85 16.08
CA LEU A 191 -11.43 -14.10 16.84
C LEU A 191 -12.71 -14.40 17.61
N LYS A 192 -13.30 -13.38 18.29
CA LYS A 192 -14.60 -13.53 18.98
C LYS A 192 -15.68 -14.02 18.02
N THR A 193 -15.83 -13.31 16.91
CA THR A 193 -16.88 -13.59 15.90
C THR A 193 -16.68 -14.95 15.24
N GLN A 194 -15.47 -15.24 14.76
CA GLN A 194 -15.19 -16.45 13.98
C GLN A 194 -15.20 -17.73 14.83
N LYS A 195 -14.83 -17.65 16.10
CA LYS A 195 -14.79 -18.82 17.01
C LYS A 195 -15.99 -18.88 17.95
N HIS A 196 -16.92 -17.93 17.86
CA HIS A 196 -18.11 -17.83 18.72
C HIS A 196 -17.74 -17.89 20.19
N ILE A 197 -16.79 -17.04 20.61
CA ILE A 197 -16.31 -16.91 21.99
C ILE A 197 -16.51 -15.47 22.48
N ASP A 198 -16.65 -15.32 23.79
CA ASP A 198 -16.77 -14.03 24.44
C ASP A 198 -15.43 -13.66 25.11
N LEU A 199 -14.82 -12.55 24.61
CA LEU A 199 -13.57 -12.00 25.12
C LEU A 199 -13.78 -10.54 25.51
N LEU A 200 -13.11 -10.08 26.55
CA LEU A 200 -13.16 -8.70 27.00
C LEU A 200 -12.00 -7.90 26.40
N HIS A 201 -12.29 -6.85 25.64
CA HIS A 201 -11.29 -5.98 25.07
C HIS A 201 -10.75 -4.95 26.08
N VAL A 202 -9.42 -4.85 26.20
CA VAL A 202 -8.73 -3.86 27.04
C VAL A 202 -7.82 -2.99 26.15
N PRO A 203 -8.22 -1.72 25.85
CA PRO A 203 -7.42 -0.84 24.99
C PRO A 203 -6.30 -0.16 25.75
N TYR A 204 -5.11 -0.09 25.13
CA TYR A 204 -3.94 0.64 25.58
C TYR A 204 -3.61 1.83 24.67
N LYS A 205 -2.72 2.71 25.11
CA LYS A 205 -2.17 3.81 24.30
C LYS A 205 -0.92 3.35 23.53
N GLY A 206 -1.07 2.26 22.73
CA GLY A 206 -0.01 1.73 21.88
C GLY A 206 0.34 0.26 22.14
N ALA A 207 0.91 -0.39 21.10
CA ALA A 207 1.21 -1.81 21.10
C ALA A 207 2.26 -2.24 22.14
N SER A 208 3.25 -1.38 22.42
CA SER A 208 4.30 -1.68 23.40
C SER A 208 3.74 -1.78 24.82
N ALA A 209 2.83 -0.89 25.23
CA ALA A 209 2.18 -0.94 26.53
C ALA A 209 1.33 -2.21 26.67
N ALA A 210 0.52 -2.53 25.65
CA ALA A 210 -0.28 -3.74 25.62
C ALA A 210 0.58 -5.01 25.75
N ALA A 211 1.66 -5.11 24.96
CA ALA A 211 2.59 -6.26 25.02
C ALA A 211 3.29 -6.37 26.39
N THR A 212 3.69 -5.24 26.99
CA THR A 212 4.35 -5.22 28.31
C THR A 212 3.43 -5.79 29.38
N ASP A 213 2.15 -5.45 29.41
CA ASP A 213 1.20 -5.92 30.41
C ASP A 213 0.86 -7.41 30.21
N VAL A 214 0.82 -7.88 28.96
CA VAL A 214 0.69 -9.33 28.68
C VAL A 214 1.94 -10.09 29.14
N VAL A 215 3.15 -9.55 28.91
CA VAL A 215 4.41 -10.11 29.44
C VAL A 215 4.42 -10.16 30.95
N ALA A 216 3.94 -9.12 31.62
CA ALA A 216 3.83 -9.06 33.07
C ALA A 216 2.75 -10.00 33.65
N GLY A 217 1.84 -10.52 32.81
CA GLY A 217 0.75 -11.37 33.22
C GLY A 217 -0.45 -10.63 33.80
N GLN A 218 -0.55 -9.31 33.55
CA GLN A 218 -1.73 -8.51 33.90
C GLN A 218 -2.92 -8.88 33.00
N LEU A 219 -2.65 -9.19 31.74
CA LEU A 219 -3.62 -9.66 30.77
C LEU A 219 -3.13 -10.96 30.13
N PRO A 220 -4.06 -11.87 29.74
CA PRO A 220 -3.67 -13.19 29.23
C PRO A 220 -3.14 -13.17 27.82
N MET A 221 -3.61 -12.28 26.93
CA MET A 221 -3.30 -12.37 25.50
C MET A 221 -3.33 -11.03 24.76
N THR A 222 -2.69 -11.01 23.61
CA THR A 222 -2.79 -9.95 22.60
C THR A 222 -2.52 -10.50 21.21
N PHE A 223 -3.02 -9.80 20.18
CA PHE A 223 -2.42 -9.87 18.85
C PHE A 223 -1.32 -8.82 18.77
N GLY A 224 -0.15 -9.20 18.26
CA GLY A 224 0.97 -8.28 18.08
C GLY A 224 1.64 -8.45 16.73
N SER A 225 2.19 -7.36 16.16
CA SER A 225 3.02 -7.48 14.95
C SER A 225 4.25 -8.34 15.26
N PHE A 226 4.70 -9.11 14.27
CA PHE A 226 5.86 -10.00 14.42
C PHE A 226 7.05 -9.31 15.10
N PRO A 227 7.53 -8.13 14.62
CA PRO A 227 8.66 -7.46 15.27
C PRO A 227 8.35 -6.99 16.72
N GLY A 228 7.09 -6.72 17.01
CA GLY A 228 6.67 -6.21 18.33
C GLY A 228 6.63 -7.27 19.42
N VAL A 229 6.42 -8.57 19.08
CA VAL A 229 6.23 -9.63 20.05
C VAL A 229 7.28 -10.75 19.99
N MET A 230 7.94 -10.98 18.86
CA MET A 230 8.94 -12.05 18.70
C MET A 230 10.10 -11.98 19.69
N PRO A 231 10.66 -10.82 20.07
CA PRO A 231 11.70 -10.76 21.11
C PRO A 231 11.24 -11.35 22.46
N PHE A 232 9.96 -11.18 22.80
CA PHE A 232 9.36 -11.76 24.00
C PHE A 232 9.08 -13.25 23.86
N VAL A 233 8.69 -13.70 22.65
CA VAL A 233 8.54 -15.13 22.35
C VAL A 233 9.88 -15.83 22.42
N ALA A 234 10.92 -15.30 21.76
CA ALA A 234 12.27 -15.85 21.77
C ALA A 234 12.89 -15.96 23.19
N SER A 235 12.53 -15.00 24.08
CA SER A 235 12.96 -15.04 25.49
C SER A 235 12.04 -15.84 26.40
N GLY A 236 11.02 -16.55 25.88
CA GLY A 236 10.07 -17.34 26.66
C GLY A 236 9.10 -16.54 27.52
N LYS A 237 9.07 -15.20 27.37
CA LYS A 237 8.15 -14.32 28.11
C LYS A 237 6.74 -14.28 27.55
N LEU A 238 6.58 -14.68 26.30
CA LEU A 238 5.29 -14.91 25.63
C LEU A 238 5.32 -16.27 24.95
N ARG A 239 4.15 -16.90 24.85
CA ARG A 239 3.90 -18.10 24.03
C ARG A 239 3.10 -17.68 22.81
N VAL A 240 3.58 -18.07 21.61
CA VAL A 240 2.83 -17.87 20.38
C VAL A 240 1.84 -19.03 20.19
N LEU A 241 0.60 -18.71 19.80
CA LEU A 241 -0.43 -19.69 19.47
C LEU A 241 -0.64 -19.84 17.96
N GLY A 242 -0.24 -18.84 17.16
CA GLY A 242 -0.33 -18.91 15.71
C GLY A 242 -0.12 -17.54 15.05
N VAL A 243 0.05 -17.59 13.72
CA VAL A 243 0.14 -16.41 12.86
C VAL A 243 -1.22 -16.11 12.23
N ALA A 244 -1.62 -14.84 12.20
CA ALA A 244 -2.89 -14.38 11.63
C ALA A 244 -2.83 -14.43 10.08
N SER A 245 -2.74 -15.61 9.53
CA SER A 245 -2.66 -15.90 8.10
C SER A 245 -3.31 -17.24 7.78
N ASP A 246 -3.53 -17.52 6.50
CA ASP A 246 -3.97 -18.80 5.96
C ASP A 246 -2.78 -19.76 5.66
N LYS A 247 -1.55 -19.26 5.75
CA LYS A 247 -0.30 -19.98 5.46
C LYS A 247 0.75 -19.66 6.51
N THR A 248 1.77 -20.51 6.59
CA THR A 248 2.97 -20.23 7.39
C THR A 248 3.72 -19.01 6.83
N THR A 249 4.41 -18.27 7.70
CA THR A 249 5.30 -17.17 7.31
C THR A 249 6.73 -17.69 7.12
N SER A 250 7.46 -17.12 6.16
CA SER A 250 8.89 -17.44 5.96
C SER A 250 9.77 -16.96 7.12
N LEU A 251 9.27 -16.02 7.92
CA LEU A 251 9.95 -15.48 9.10
C LEU A 251 9.99 -16.48 10.28
N ALA A 252 8.99 -17.37 10.36
CA ALA A 252 8.89 -18.40 11.41
C ALA A 252 8.00 -19.54 10.90
N PRO A 253 8.54 -20.44 10.07
CA PRO A 253 7.76 -21.51 9.44
C PRO A 253 7.23 -22.55 10.45
N GLU A 254 7.78 -22.57 11.66
CA GLU A 254 7.33 -23.42 12.77
C GLU A 254 6.05 -22.93 13.46
N ILE A 255 5.65 -21.65 13.26
CA ILE A 255 4.43 -21.09 13.85
C ILE A 255 3.23 -21.46 12.97
N PRO A 256 2.21 -22.14 13.52
CA PRO A 256 1.05 -22.56 12.75
C PRO A 256 0.18 -21.35 12.31
N PRO A 257 -0.44 -21.39 11.13
CA PRO A 257 -1.42 -20.40 10.72
C PRO A 257 -2.70 -20.53 11.56
N LEU A 258 -3.35 -19.40 11.85
CA LEU A 258 -4.64 -19.37 12.55
C LEU A 258 -5.83 -19.69 11.62
N GLY A 259 -5.57 -19.82 10.33
CA GLY A 259 -6.55 -20.17 9.32
C GLY A 259 -7.14 -18.97 8.59
N LYS A 260 -7.86 -19.27 7.50
CA LYS A 260 -8.40 -18.29 6.56
C LYS A 260 -9.29 -17.21 7.21
N ASP A 261 -10.06 -17.60 8.22
CA ASP A 261 -11.02 -16.70 8.88
C ASP A 261 -10.35 -15.62 9.74
N LEU A 262 -9.08 -15.84 10.11
CA LEU A 262 -8.25 -14.89 10.86
C LEU A 262 -7.06 -14.38 10.02
N ALA A 263 -7.07 -14.67 8.73
CA ALA A 263 -5.99 -14.23 7.84
C ALA A 263 -6.09 -12.73 7.55
N VAL A 264 -5.04 -12.00 7.88
CA VAL A 264 -4.89 -10.57 7.63
C VAL A 264 -3.49 -10.30 7.09
N THR A 265 -3.43 -9.60 5.97
CA THR A 265 -2.17 -9.09 5.43
C THR A 265 -1.96 -7.67 5.92
N SER A 266 -1.03 -7.46 6.84
CA SER A 266 -0.61 -6.13 7.26
C SER A 266 0.53 -5.66 6.36
N TRP A 267 0.23 -4.78 5.42
CA TRP A 267 1.19 -4.25 4.47
C TRP A 267 1.64 -2.82 4.81
N TYR A 268 2.82 -2.47 4.30
CA TYR A 268 3.35 -1.11 4.21
C TYR A 268 3.44 -0.74 2.74
N GLY A 269 2.84 0.38 2.35
CA GLY A 269 2.70 0.77 0.95
C GLY A 269 3.25 2.15 0.66
N LEU A 270 3.68 2.33 -0.59
CA LEU A 270 4.13 3.60 -1.17
C LEU A 270 3.06 4.15 -2.09
N PHE A 271 2.74 5.44 -1.93
CA PHE A 271 1.76 6.15 -2.73
C PHE A 271 2.29 7.53 -3.14
N ALA A 272 1.87 7.98 -4.30
CA ALA A 272 2.03 9.36 -4.75
C ALA A 272 0.72 10.13 -4.59
N PRO A 273 0.73 11.47 -4.51
CA PRO A 273 -0.46 12.29 -4.73
C PRO A 273 -1.09 11.97 -6.09
N ALA A 274 -2.41 12.05 -6.17
CA ALA A 274 -3.11 11.87 -7.45
C ALA A 274 -2.62 12.90 -8.48
N GLY A 275 -2.49 12.46 -9.75
CA GLY A 275 -1.99 13.32 -10.83
C GLY A 275 -0.47 13.38 -10.95
N THR A 276 0.29 12.67 -10.10
CA THR A 276 1.74 12.52 -10.30
C THR A 276 2.02 11.87 -11.67
N PRO A 277 2.90 12.45 -12.52
CA PRO A 277 3.16 11.92 -13.86
C PRO A 277 3.60 10.46 -13.85
N ALA A 278 2.97 9.63 -14.70
CA ALA A 278 3.26 8.20 -14.77
C ALA A 278 4.76 7.85 -14.98
N PRO A 279 5.55 8.59 -15.79
CA PRO A 279 6.99 8.33 -15.90
C PRO A 279 7.75 8.49 -14.58
N ILE A 280 7.31 9.41 -13.70
CA ILE A 280 7.92 9.59 -12.37
C ILE A 280 7.52 8.42 -11.45
N VAL A 281 6.24 8.06 -11.45
CA VAL A 281 5.74 6.90 -10.67
C VAL A 281 6.47 5.63 -11.06
N ASN A 282 6.62 5.35 -12.36
CA ASN A 282 7.32 4.17 -12.86
C ASN A 282 8.81 4.20 -12.49
N LYS A 283 9.47 5.36 -12.60
CA LYS A 283 10.89 5.49 -12.23
C LYS A 283 11.12 5.18 -10.74
N VAL A 284 10.23 5.65 -9.86
CA VAL A 284 10.30 5.36 -8.42
C VAL A 284 10.00 3.89 -8.16
N HIS A 285 8.94 3.34 -8.76
CA HIS A 285 8.61 1.91 -8.66
C HIS A 285 9.81 1.04 -9.03
N ASP A 286 10.41 1.25 -10.20
CA ASP A 286 11.54 0.44 -10.69
C ASP A 286 12.78 0.57 -9.79
N ALA A 287 13.02 1.76 -9.24
CA ALA A 287 14.10 1.98 -8.29
C ALA A 287 13.84 1.22 -6.97
N VAL A 288 12.61 1.27 -6.44
CA VAL A 288 12.23 0.52 -5.22
C VAL A 288 12.33 -0.99 -5.45
N VAL A 289 11.87 -1.51 -6.59
CA VAL A 289 12.01 -2.94 -6.94
C VAL A 289 13.48 -3.38 -6.86
N LYS A 290 14.40 -2.60 -7.44
CA LYS A 290 15.84 -2.88 -7.39
C LYS A 290 16.38 -2.87 -5.95
N VAL A 291 15.96 -1.90 -5.14
CA VAL A 291 16.35 -1.79 -3.73
C VAL A 291 15.86 -3.00 -2.93
N LEU A 292 14.58 -3.37 -3.06
CA LEU A 292 13.99 -4.52 -2.35
C LEU A 292 14.61 -5.86 -2.78
N ALA A 293 15.11 -5.97 -4.02
CA ALA A 293 15.76 -7.18 -4.51
C ALA A 293 17.18 -7.38 -3.97
N THR A 294 17.80 -6.37 -3.34
CA THR A 294 19.16 -6.51 -2.81
C THR A 294 19.20 -7.43 -1.58
N PRO A 295 20.18 -8.35 -1.46
CA PRO A 295 20.31 -9.22 -0.30
C PRO A 295 20.38 -8.45 1.03
N ALA A 296 21.05 -7.30 1.04
CA ALA A 296 21.15 -6.44 2.23
C ALA A 296 19.78 -5.92 2.68
N MET A 297 18.89 -5.52 1.74
CA MET A 297 17.54 -5.06 2.06
C MET A 297 16.66 -6.22 2.53
N GLN A 298 16.75 -7.37 1.89
CA GLN A 298 15.99 -8.56 2.31
C GLN A 298 16.35 -8.99 3.72
N GLU A 299 17.63 -9.05 4.04
CA GLU A 299 18.09 -9.38 5.40
C GLU A 299 17.68 -8.31 6.43
N ARG A 300 17.75 -7.04 6.03
CA ARG A 300 17.30 -5.93 6.88
C ARG A 300 15.80 -6.02 7.19
N LEU A 301 14.96 -6.26 6.18
CA LEU A 301 13.50 -6.42 6.37
C LEU A 301 13.21 -7.65 7.25
N LYS A 302 13.91 -8.77 7.02
CA LYS A 302 13.79 -9.97 7.84
C LYS A 302 14.12 -9.69 9.31
N THR A 303 15.22 -8.98 9.57
CA THR A 303 15.61 -8.55 10.92
C THR A 303 14.55 -7.64 11.55
N LEU A 304 13.84 -6.84 10.75
CA LEU A 304 12.72 -6.01 11.16
C LEU A 304 11.41 -6.81 11.30
N GLY A 305 11.43 -8.12 11.07
CA GLY A 305 10.24 -8.97 11.13
C GLY A 305 9.23 -8.67 10.03
N ALA A 306 9.70 -8.29 8.85
CA ALA A 306 8.91 -8.02 7.69
C ALA A 306 9.43 -8.77 6.46
N GLU A 307 8.53 -9.15 5.56
CA GLU A 307 8.85 -9.79 4.29
C GLU A 307 8.72 -8.75 3.16
N PRO A 308 9.72 -8.62 2.27
CA PRO A 308 9.61 -7.74 1.12
C PRO A 308 8.51 -8.23 0.18
N VAL A 309 7.74 -7.31 -0.37
CA VAL A 309 6.73 -7.59 -1.39
C VAL A 309 7.01 -6.75 -2.61
N VAL A 310 7.06 -7.39 -3.77
CA VAL A 310 7.14 -6.69 -5.06
C VAL A 310 5.78 -6.83 -5.73
N SER A 311 4.98 -5.77 -5.67
CA SER A 311 3.69 -5.71 -6.36
C SER A 311 3.77 -4.68 -7.49
N ASP A 312 3.12 -4.96 -8.62
CA ASP A 312 2.96 -3.94 -9.65
C ASP A 312 1.89 -2.91 -9.25
N PRO A 313 1.98 -1.66 -9.75
CA PRO A 313 1.05 -0.58 -9.38
C PRO A 313 -0.42 -0.89 -9.72
N ALA A 314 -0.67 -1.61 -10.82
CA ALA A 314 -2.03 -1.91 -11.28
C ALA A 314 -2.71 -2.94 -10.36
N SER A 315 -2.01 -4.02 -10.01
CA SER A 315 -2.51 -5.04 -9.07
C SER A 315 -2.75 -4.43 -7.68
N PHE A 316 -1.82 -3.60 -7.19
CA PHE A 316 -1.99 -2.93 -5.90
C PHE A 316 -3.21 -1.99 -5.93
N LYS A 317 -3.35 -1.18 -6.97
CA LYS A 317 -4.52 -0.31 -7.15
C LYS A 317 -5.83 -1.10 -7.20
N ALA A 318 -5.84 -2.23 -7.92
CA ALA A 318 -7.03 -3.06 -8.09
C ALA A 318 -7.47 -3.75 -6.77
N SER A 319 -6.56 -4.02 -5.83
CA SER A 319 -6.87 -4.66 -4.56
C SER A 319 -7.55 -3.72 -3.54
N LEU A 320 -7.26 -2.41 -3.60
CA LEU A 320 -7.69 -1.44 -2.58
C LEU A 320 -9.22 -1.33 -2.39
N PRO A 321 -10.06 -1.29 -3.44
CA PRO A 321 -11.51 -1.20 -3.25
C PRO A 321 -12.10 -2.40 -2.49
N ALA A 322 -11.63 -3.61 -2.81
CA ALA A 322 -12.07 -4.83 -2.13
C ALA A 322 -11.62 -4.84 -0.66
N GLU A 323 -10.40 -4.37 -0.41
CA GLU A 323 -9.85 -4.28 0.95
C GLU A 323 -10.58 -3.24 1.80
N LEU A 324 -10.88 -2.06 1.25
CA LEU A 324 -11.70 -1.04 1.93
C LEU A 324 -13.10 -1.59 2.28
N ALA A 325 -13.73 -2.31 1.36
CA ALA A 325 -15.03 -2.93 1.60
C ALA A 325 -14.95 -4.02 2.68
N TYR A 326 -13.89 -4.84 2.67
CA TYR A 326 -13.64 -5.85 3.69
C TYR A 326 -13.51 -5.23 5.08
N TRP A 327 -12.65 -4.21 5.24
CA TRP A 327 -12.46 -3.56 6.53
C TRP A 327 -13.70 -2.80 7.00
N LYS A 328 -14.46 -2.21 6.09
CA LYS A 328 -15.75 -1.60 6.43
C LYS A 328 -16.72 -2.61 7.05
N LYS A 329 -16.74 -3.85 6.54
CA LYS A 329 -17.53 -4.95 7.12
C LYS A 329 -17.00 -5.33 8.50
N VAL A 330 -15.69 -5.60 8.63
CA VAL A 330 -15.05 -6.01 9.89
C VAL A 330 -15.26 -4.96 10.99
N VAL A 331 -15.04 -3.67 10.69
CA VAL A 331 -15.25 -2.57 11.63
C VAL A 331 -16.72 -2.49 12.08
N LYS A 332 -17.65 -2.62 11.13
CA LYS A 332 -19.09 -2.64 11.48
C LYS A 332 -19.46 -3.82 12.39
N GLU A 333 -18.95 -5.01 12.11
CA GLU A 333 -19.22 -6.23 12.88
C GLU A 333 -18.57 -6.18 14.28
N SER A 334 -17.42 -5.56 14.42
CA SER A 334 -16.72 -5.38 15.71
C SER A 334 -17.34 -4.29 16.59
N GLY A 335 -18.17 -3.41 16.04
CA GLY A 335 -18.67 -2.22 16.75
C GLY A 335 -17.59 -1.17 17.03
N ALA A 336 -16.38 -1.32 16.45
CA ALA A 336 -15.29 -0.38 16.63
C ALA A 336 -15.59 0.96 15.93
N HIS A 337 -15.38 2.06 16.64
CA HIS A 337 -15.49 3.43 16.09
C HIS A 337 -14.53 4.35 16.84
N ILE A 338 -14.15 5.45 16.18
CA ILE A 338 -13.37 6.54 16.76
C ILE A 338 -14.09 7.84 16.37
N ASP A 339 -14.54 8.56 17.38
CA ASP A 339 -15.23 9.86 17.21
C ASP A 339 -14.22 11.01 17.10
#